data_5a5507d43b151f95cffe7c5143532ff4
#
_entry.id   5a5507d43b151f95cffe7c5143532ff4
#
_cell.length_a   1.000
_cell.length_b   1.000
_cell.length_c   1.000
_cell.angle_alpha   90.00
_cell.angle_beta   90.00
_cell.angle_gamma   90.00
#
_symmetry.space_group_name_H-M   'P 1'
#
loop_
_entity.id
_entity.type
_entity.pdbx_description
1 polymer ?
#
loop_
_entity_poly.entity_id
_entity_poly.type
_entity_poly.pdbx_seq_one_letter_code
_entity_poly.pdbx_strand_id
1 'polypeptide(L)'
;MKHTGLRKPFALTALCAAVAMSSLHAWAVTDQEILNDAKSTDQIVTNGLGLQGQRYSTLDTLNTNNINQLRPVWGFSLGGEKQRGQEAQPLIKDGVMYITGSYSRVYALDARTGKELWQYDARLPDGIMPCCDVINRGVALYGDLVIFGTLDAKLVALNKDTG
;
A
#
# COMPACT_ATOMS: atom_id res chain seq x y z
N MET A 1 -5.89 79.18 2.23
CA MET A 1 -6.32 78.11 1.35
C MET A 1 -5.47 76.88 1.63
N LYS A 2 -5.98 75.94 2.35
CA LYS A 2 -5.27 74.64 2.72
C LYS A 2 -6.07 73.48 2.18
N HIS A 3 -5.52 72.76 1.21
CA HIS A 3 -6.10 71.52 0.71
C HIS A 3 -5.57 70.35 1.56
N THR A 4 -6.45 69.73 2.31
CA THR A 4 -6.20 68.47 3.01
C THR A 4 -6.60 67.32 2.11
N GLY A 5 -5.58 66.65 1.57
CA GLY A 5 -5.78 65.39 0.81
C GLY A 5 -5.97 64.18 1.74
N LEU A 6 -7.15 63.59 1.70
CA LEU A 6 -7.49 62.34 2.41
C LEU A 6 -6.94 61.14 1.66
N ARG A 7 -5.95 60.46 2.23
CA ARG A 7 -5.44 59.19 1.71
C ARG A 7 -6.36 58.04 2.21
N LYS A 8 -6.94 57.31 1.28
CA LYS A 8 -7.67 56.05 1.59
C LYS A 8 -6.67 54.95 1.88
N PRO A 9 -6.87 54.12 2.91
CA PRO A 9 -6.04 52.95 3.12
C PRO A 9 -6.44 51.86 2.13
N PHE A 10 -5.46 51.23 1.51
CA PHE A 10 -5.58 50.03 0.69
C PHE A 10 -5.92 48.86 1.60
N ALA A 11 -7.07 48.26 1.36
CA ALA A 11 -7.42 46.92 1.89
C ALA A 11 -6.80 45.86 0.97
N LEU A 12 -5.67 45.33 1.37
CA LEU A 12 -5.02 44.20 0.70
C LEU A 12 -4.66 43.15 1.74
N THR A 13 -5.63 42.36 2.19
CA THR A 13 -5.36 41.14 2.98
C THR A 13 -6.65 40.33 3.08
N ALA A 14 -6.86 39.41 2.17
CA ALA A 14 -7.69 38.21 2.38
C ALA A 14 -7.76 37.38 1.09
N LEU A 15 -6.66 36.74 0.68
CA LEU A 15 -6.73 35.71 -0.36
C LEU A 15 -5.54 34.76 -0.29
N CYS A 16 -5.30 34.10 0.84
CA CYS A 16 -4.26 33.06 0.96
C CYS A 16 -4.60 31.96 1.98
N ALA A 17 -5.88 31.65 2.22
CA ALA A 17 -6.22 30.60 3.20
C ALA A 17 -7.12 29.47 2.67
N ALA A 18 -7.31 29.34 1.36
CA ALA A 18 -8.27 28.35 0.82
C ALA A 18 -7.66 27.23 -0.03
N VAL A 19 -6.34 27.05 -0.09
CA VAL A 19 -5.71 26.05 -0.97
C VAL A 19 -5.13 24.84 -0.21
N ALA A 20 -5.16 24.80 1.10
CA ALA A 20 -4.45 23.78 1.88
C ALA A 20 -5.32 22.61 2.40
N MET A 21 -6.58 22.47 2.01
CA MET A 21 -7.46 21.41 2.56
C MET A 21 -7.96 20.35 1.56
N SER A 22 -7.48 20.29 0.33
CA SER A 22 -8.01 19.37 -0.66
C SER A 22 -7.11 18.16 -1.02
N SER A 23 -6.02 17.91 -0.30
CA SER A 23 -5.05 16.86 -0.69
C SER A 23 -4.96 15.64 0.24
N LEU A 24 -5.85 15.49 1.23
CA LEU A 24 -5.74 14.38 2.19
C LEU A 24 -6.61 13.15 1.89
N HIS A 25 -7.36 13.11 0.80
CA HIS A 25 -8.25 11.99 0.47
C HIS A 25 -7.83 11.14 -0.73
N ALA A 26 -6.69 11.41 -1.35
CA ALA A 26 -6.26 10.70 -2.56
C ALA A 26 -5.62 9.32 -2.31
N TRP A 27 -5.46 8.90 -1.06
CA TRP A 27 -4.64 7.73 -0.70
C TRP A 27 -5.43 6.54 -0.14
N ALA A 28 -6.68 6.74 0.25
CA ALA A 28 -7.52 5.67 0.79
C ALA A 28 -7.94 4.68 -0.30
N VAL A 29 -7.96 3.38 0.02
CA VAL A 29 -8.52 2.37 -0.89
C VAL A 29 -10.04 2.43 -0.82
N THR A 30 -10.68 2.70 -1.94
CA THR A 30 -12.13 2.89 -2.06
C THR A 30 -12.84 1.63 -2.54
N ASP A 31 -14.14 1.53 -2.28
CA ASP A 31 -15.00 0.46 -2.81
C ASP A 31 -14.91 0.39 -4.35
N GLN A 32 -14.83 1.55 -5.02
CA GLN A 32 -14.75 1.63 -6.47
C GLN A 32 -13.44 1.05 -7.02
N GLU A 33 -12.33 1.24 -6.34
CA GLU A 33 -11.04 0.63 -6.70
C GLU A 33 -11.09 -0.88 -6.53
N ILE A 34 -11.66 -1.38 -5.42
CA ILE A 34 -11.85 -2.81 -5.16
C ILE A 34 -12.71 -3.44 -6.26
N LEU A 35 -13.85 -2.83 -6.61
CA LEU A 35 -14.76 -3.32 -7.64
C LEU A 35 -14.15 -3.33 -9.05
N ASN A 36 -13.24 -2.42 -9.33
CA ASN A 36 -12.59 -2.27 -10.64
C ASN A 36 -11.15 -2.81 -10.70
N ASP A 37 -10.63 -3.41 -9.65
CA ASP A 37 -9.24 -3.83 -9.56
C ASP A 37 -8.81 -4.75 -10.74
N ALA A 38 -9.71 -5.62 -11.21
CA ALA A 38 -9.46 -6.48 -12.38
C ALA A 38 -9.16 -5.70 -13.68
N LYS A 39 -9.45 -4.41 -13.72
CA LYS A 39 -9.19 -3.52 -14.87
C LYS A 39 -8.03 -2.57 -14.64
N SER A 40 -7.49 -2.57 -13.42
CA SER A 40 -6.36 -1.71 -13.05
C SER A 40 -5.08 -2.16 -13.75
N THR A 41 -4.28 -1.20 -14.18
CA THR A 41 -2.97 -1.44 -14.80
C THR A 41 -1.81 -0.90 -13.95
N ASP A 42 -2.11 -0.20 -12.87
CA ASP A 42 -1.14 0.50 -12.02
C ASP A 42 -1.25 0.13 -10.54
N GLN A 43 -2.33 -0.55 -10.15
CA GLN A 43 -2.57 -0.94 -8.77
C GLN A 43 -3.04 -2.40 -8.68
N ILE A 44 -2.87 -3.01 -7.51
CA ILE A 44 -3.36 -4.34 -7.16
C ILE A 44 -3.91 -4.23 -5.74
N VAL A 45 -5.20 -3.98 -5.59
CA VAL A 45 -5.80 -3.73 -4.28
C VAL A 45 -6.59 -4.93 -3.74
N THR A 46 -6.73 -5.99 -4.54
CA THR A 46 -7.39 -7.24 -4.12
C THR A 46 -6.51 -8.46 -4.37
N ASN A 47 -6.64 -9.47 -3.50
CA ASN A 47 -6.02 -10.76 -3.75
C ASN A 47 -6.73 -11.45 -4.95
N GLY A 48 -5.94 -11.78 -5.96
CA GLY A 48 -6.48 -12.45 -7.17
C GLY A 48 -6.83 -11.51 -8.33
N LEU A 49 -6.49 -10.21 -8.24
CA LEU A 49 -6.75 -9.21 -9.28
C LEU A 49 -8.26 -9.08 -9.58
N GLY A 50 -8.99 -8.55 -8.61
CA GLY A 50 -10.42 -8.36 -8.64
C GLY A 50 -11.20 -9.45 -7.90
N LEU A 51 -12.48 -9.16 -7.58
CA LEU A 51 -13.35 -9.99 -6.75
C LEU A 51 -13.64 -11.38 -7.35
N GLN A 52 -13.40 -11.56 -8.64
CA GLN A 52 -13.56 -12.86 -9.32
C GLN A 52 -12.37 -13.79 -9.11
N GLY A 53 -11.24 -13.29 -8.57
CA GLY A 53 -10.05 -14.08 -8.28
C GLY A 53 -9.42 -14.75 -9.50
N GLN A 54 -9.59 -14.17 -10.69
CA GLN A 54 -9.13 -14.77 -11.96
C GLN A 54 -7.61 -14.70 -12.13
N ARG A 55 -6.91 -13.86 -11.36
CA ARG A 55 -5.46 -13.65 -11.43
C ARG A 55 -4.98 -13.28 -12.84
N TYR A 56 -5.81 -12.58 -13.59
CA TYR A 56 -5.54 -12.14 -14.94
C TYR A 56 -5.20 -10.65 -14.94
N SER A 57 -4.02 -10.30 -15.44
CA SER A 57 -3.62 -8.90 -15.63
C SER A 57 -3.95 -8.46 -17.06
N THR A 58 -4.50 -7.27 -17.19
CA THR A 58 -4.73 -6.62 -18.50
C THR A 58 -3.48 -5.93 -19.06
N LEU A 59 -2.33 -6.00 -18.34
CA LEU A 59 -1.06 -5.48 -18.83
C LEU A 59 -0.58 -6.30 -20.03
N ASP A 60 -0.23 -5.61 -21.11
CA ASP A 60 0.26 -6.20 -22.37
C ASP A 60 1.65 -5.70 -22.79
N THR A 61 2.30 -4.93 -21.91
CA THR A 61 3.65 -4.38 -22.15
C THR A 61 4.71 -5.46 -22.28
N LEU A 62 4.53 -6.63 -21.62
CA LEU A 62 5.38 -7.79 -21.78
C LEU A 62 4.75 -8.78 -22.73
N ASN A 63 5.52 -9.22 -23.74
CA ASN A 63 5.08 -10.17 -24.76
C ASN A 63 6.25 -11.02 -25.27
N THR A 64 5.99 -11.94 -26.16
CA THR A 64 7.00 -12.89 -26.70
C THR A 64 8.19 -12.22 -27.40
N ASN A 65 8.04 -10.97 -27.85
CA ASN A 65 9.11 -10.27 -28.55
C ASN A 65 10.10 -9.56 -27.59
N ASN A 66 9.68 -9.28 -26.35
CA ASN A 66 10.48 -8.50 -25.40
C ASN A 66 10.72 -9.16 -24.04
N ILE A 67 10.13 -10.33 -23.76
CA ILE A 67 10.28 -11.02 -22.48
C ILE A 67 11.75 -11.36 -22.16
N ASN A 68 12.59 -11.58 -23.17
CA ASN A 68 14.01 -11.83 -23.01
C ASN A 68 14.82 -10.62 -22.53
N GLN A 69 14.22 -9.43 -22.56
CA GLN A 69 14.81 -8.18 -22.06
C GLN A 69 14.50 -7.93 -20.59
N LEU A 70 13.60 -8.72 -19.98
CA LEU A 70 13.25 -8.59 -18.57
C LEU A 70 14.49 -8.75 -17.69
N ARG A 71 14.66 -7.83 -16.74
CA ARG A 71 15.77 -7.82 -15.79
C ARG A 71 15.24 -7.55 -14.38
N PRO A 72 15.79 -8.19 -13.34
CA PRO A 72 15.48 -7.82 -11.97
C PRO A 72 16.00 -6.41 -11.68
N VAL A 73 15.23 -5.60 -10.98
CA VAL A 73 15.60 -4.21 -10.63
C VAL A 73 15.94 -4.08 -9.14
N TRP A 74 15.37 -4.91 -8.30
CA TRP A 74 15.66 -4.96 -6.85
C TRP A 74 15.28 -6.32 -6.27
N GLY A 75 15.70 -6.57 -5.04
CA GLY A 75 15.30 -7.71 -4.22
C GLY A 75 15.18 -7.28 -2.76
N PHE A 76 14.26 -7.90 -2.03
CA PHE A 76 14.04 -7.65 -0.62
C PHE A 76 13.95 -8.98 0.14
N SER A 77 14.57 -9.05 1.33
CA SER A 77 14.51 -10.23 2.19
C SER A 77 13.34 -10.09 3.17
N LEU A 78 12.41 -11.03 3.15
CA LEU A 78 11.29 -11.08 4.10
C LEU A 78 11.66 -11.66 5.47
N GLY A 79 12.95 -11.74 5.78
CA GLY A 79 13.49 -12.32 7.00
C GLY A 79 14.08 -13.72 6.77
N GLY A 80 14.96 -14.17 7.69
CA GLY A 80 15.84 -15.31 7.46
C GLY A 80 15.51 -16.57 8.27
N GLU A 81 14.49 -16.58 9.12
CA GLU A 81 14.26 -17.69 10.01
C GLU A 81 13.29 -18.70 9.42
N LYS A 82 13.77 -19.93 9.23
CA LYS A 82 12.99 -21.15 8.97
C LYS A 82 11.74 -20.96 8.11
N GLN A 83 11.84 -20.19 7.06
CA GLN A 83 10.74 -20.07 6.11
C GLN A 83 10.67 -21.32 5.26
N ARG A 84 9.61 -22.07 5.37
CA ARG A 84 9.34 -23.24 4.53
C ARG A 84 8.60 -22.86 3.26
N GLY A 85 7.93 -21.71 3.24
CA GLY A 85 7.22 -21.23 2.08
C GLY A 85 6.81 -19.77 2.23
N GLN A 86 6.58 -19.11 1.10
CA GLN A 86 6.02 -17.78 0.99
C GLN A 86 4.79 -17.85 0.08
N GLU A 87 3.60 -17.63 0.64
CA GLU A 87 2.34 -17.77 -0.09
C GLU A 87 1.57 -16.45 -0.25
N ALA A 88 2.14 -15.36 0.25
CA ALA A 88 1.50 -14.05 0.16
C ALA A 88 1.50 -13.52 -1.28
N GLN A 89 0.35 -13.06 -1.74
CA GLN A 89 0.27 -12.19 -2.90
C GLN A 89 0.51 -10.76 -2.43
N PRO A 90 1.50 -10.02 -2.98
CA PRO A 90 1.67 -8.61 -2.67
C PRO A 90 0.51 -7.79 -3.24
N LEU A 91 0.05 -6.80 -2.48
CA LEU A 91 -0.88 -5.78 -2.93
C LEU A 91 -0.14 -4.47 -3.16
N ILE A 92 -0.59 -3.68 -4.11
CA ILE A 92 0.07 -2.42 -4.50
C ILE A 92 -0.97 -1.30 -4.56
N LYS A 93 -0.72 -0.25 -3.80
CA LYS A 93 -1.52 0.98 -3.82
C LYS A 93 -0.59 2.20 -3.85
N ASP A 94 -0.76 3.06 -4.85
CA ASP A 94 -0.04 4.32 -5.01
C ASP A 94 1.49 4.18 -4.91
N GLY A 95 2.03 3.11 -5.53
CA GLY A 95 3.46 2.81 -5.54
C GLY A 95 4.01 2.18 -4.26
N VAL A 96 3.17 1.87 -3.28
CA VAL A 96 3.55 1.12 -2.08
C VAL A 96 3.10 -0.32 -2.22
N MET A 97 4.02 -1.27 -2.02
CA MET A 97 3.77 -2.70 -1.98
C MET A 97 3.61 -3.16 -0.53
N TYR A 98 2.50 -3.84 -0.23
CA TYR A 98 2.24 -4.47 1.06
C TYR A 98 2.32 -5.98 0.93
N ILE A 99 3.16 -6.60 1.74
CA ILE A 99 3.38 -8.04 1.70
C ILE A 99 3.56 -8.60 3.11
N THR A 100 3.02 -9.80 3.35
CA THR A 100 3.27 -10.52 4.59
C THR A 100 4.49 -11.43 4.46
N GLY A 101 5.22 -11.59 5.56
CA GLY A 101 6.25 -12.61 5.73
C GLY A 101 5.85 -13.63 6.80
N SER A 102 6.77 -14.52 7.11
CA SER A 102 6.60 -15.51 8.18
C SER A 102 6.37 -14.87 9.53
N TYR A 103 5.73 -15.61 10.44
CA TYR A 103 5.43 -15.18 11.80
C TYR A 103 4.56 -13.92 11.89
N SER A 104 3.64 -13.75 10.92
CA SER A 104 2.70 -12.61 10.88
C SER A 104 3.39 -11.25 10.84
N ARG A 105 4.53 -11.14 10.16
CA ARG A 105 5.17 -9.87 9.83
C ARG A 105 4.49 -9.26 8.61
N VAL A 106 4.43 -7.95 8.57
CA VAL A 106 3.95 -7.18 7.41
C VAL A 106 4.99 -6.14 7.04
N TYR A 107 5.22 -5.99 5.75
CA TYR A 107 6.16 -5.01 5.20
C TYR A 107 5.44 -4.08 4.23
N ALA A 108 5.74 -2.79 4.30
CA ALA A 108 5.46 -1.84 3.25
C ALA A 108 6.75 -1.44 2.56
N LEU A 109 6.79 -1.61 1.26
CA LEU A 109 7.95 -1.34 0.45
C LEU A 109 7.61 -0.31 -0.64
N ASP A 110 8.52 0.56 -0.97
CA ASP A 110 8.45 1.30 -2.22
C ASP A 110 8.52 0.31 -3.38
N ALA A 111 7.44 0.18 -4.15
CA ALA A 111 7.31 -0.84 -5.18
C ALA A 111 8.31 -0.65 -6.34
N ARG A 112 8.86 0.53 -6.51
CA ARG A 112 9.82 0.86 -7.57
C ARG A 112 11.25 0.55 -7.20
N THR A 113 11.62 0.71 -5.92
CA THR A 113 13.00 0.61 -5.45
C THR A 113 13.24 -0.58 -4.51
N GLY A 114 12.19 -1.18 -3.96
CA GLY A 114 12.27 -2.21 -2.93
C GLY A 114 12.67 -1.69 -1.55
N LYS A 115 12.75 -0.35 -1.37
CA LYS A 115 13.09 0.24 -0.08
C LYS A 115 11.98 -0.01 0.92
N GLU A 116 12.32 -0.50 2.12
CA GLU A 116 11.39 -0.62 3.23
C GLU A 116 10.93 0.77 3.70
N LEU A 117 9.63 0.96 3.78
CA LEU A 117 8.99 2.16 4.32
C LEU A 117 8.65 1.96 5.78
N TRP A 118 8.05 0.81 6.11
CA TRP A 118 7.80 0.37 7.48
C TRP A 118 7.66 -1.16 7.55
N GLN A 119 7.82 -1.69 8.75
CA GLN A 119 7.61 -3.09 9.09
C GLN A 119 6.77 -3.19 10.37
N TYR A 120 5.87 -4.17 10.40
CA TYR A 120 5.16 -4.60 11.60
C TYR A 120 5.54 -6.03 11.95
N ASP A 121 5.78 -6.30 13.23
CA ASP A 121 6.01 -7.63 13.79
C ASP A 121 4.93 -7.92 14.84
N ALA A 122 4.15 -8.97 14.64
CA ALA A 122 3.06 -9.35 15.56
C ALA A 122 3.56 -9.79 16.94
N ARG A 123 4.87 -10.07 17.10
CA ARG A 123 5.47 -10.54 18.35
C ARG A 123 4.67 -11.71 18.93
N LEU A 124 4.58 -12.76 18.15
CA LEU A 124 3.83 -13.97 18.52
C LEU A 124 4.39 -14.58 19.81
N PRO A 125 3.55 -15.23 20.63
CA PRO A 125 4.00 -15.97 21.80
C PRO A 125 5.03 -17.04 21.44
N ASP A 126 5.97 -17.29 22.35
CA ASP A 126 6.93 -18.38 22.21
C ASP A 126 6.24 -19.73 22.09
N GLY A 127 6.80 -20.61 21.24
CA GLY A 127 6.32 -21.96 21.09
C GLY A 127 5.03 -22.10 20.26
N ILE A 128 4.57 -21.04 19.58
CA ILE A 128 3.44 -21.14 18.67
C ILE A 128 3.75 -22.14 17.56
N MET A 129 2.88 -23.14 17.41
CA MET A 129 3.01 -24.24 16.43
C MET A 129 1.75 -24.31 15.57
N PRO A 130 1.62 -23.50 14.52
CA PRO A 130 0.49 -23.60 13.61
C PRO A 130 0.60 -24.90 12.79
N CYS A 131 -0.56 -25.46 12.41
CA CYS A 131 -0.63 -26.75 11.68
C CYS A 131 0.12 -26.74 10.34
N CYS A 132 0.19 -25.61 9.67
CA CYS A 132 0.59 -25.47 8.27
C CYS A 132 1.79 -24.55 8.10
N ASP A 133 2.71 -24.55 9.07
CA ASP A 133 3.88 -23.69 9.14
C ASP A 133 3.54 -22.21 9.49
N VAL A 134 4.54 -21.38 9.46
CA VAL A 134 4.50 -19.97 9.92
C VAL A 134 4.16 -18.97 8.81
N ILE A 135 3.55 -19.46 7.74
CA ILE A 135 3.17 -18.69 6.57
C ILE A 135 2.00 -17.74 6.83
N ASN A 136 1.88 -16.73 5.97
CA ASN A 136 0.71 -15.87 5.88
C ASN A 136 0.37 -15.64 4.41
N ARG A 137 -0.93 -15.54 4.07
CA ARG A 137 -1.38 -15.45 2.66
C ARG A 137 -1.58 -14.04 2.14
N GLY A 138 -1.20 -13.04 2.92
CA GLY A 138 -1.22 -11.66 2.50
C GLY A 138 -2.17 -10.80 3.32
N VAL A 139 -2.30 -9.57 2.89
CA VAL A 139 -3.13 -8.54 3.52
C VAL A 139 -4.38 -8.26 2.70
N ALA A 140 -5.37 -7.60 3.32
CA ALA A 140 -6.43 -6.89 2.64
C ALA A 140 -6.22 -5.39 2.82
N LEU A 141 -6.62 -4.59 1.82
CA LEU A 141 -6.56 -3.14 1.87
C LEU A 141 -7.98 -2.56 1.86
N TYR A 142 -8.26 -1.62 2.77
CA TYR A 142 -9.51 -0.87 2.78
C TYR A 142 -9.33 0.47 3.48
N GLY A 143 -9.77 1.56 2.86
CA GLY A 143 -9.56 2.89 3.40
C GLY A 143 -8.06 3.17 3.60
N ASP A 144 -7.70 3.57 4.80
CA ASP A 144 -6.31 3.81 5.21
C ASP A 144 -5.72 2.62 5.98
N LEU A 145 -6.30 1.42 5.82
CA LEU A 145 -5.95 0.25 6.60
C LEU A 145 -5.30 -0.85 5.76
N VAL A 146 -4.29 -1.47 6.34
CA VAL A 146 -3.72 -2.77 5.96
C VAL A 146 -4.19 -3.79 7.00
N ILE A 147 -4.99 -4.77 6.57
CA ILE A 147 -5.69 -5.70 7.45
C ILE A 147 -5.18 -7.12 7.19
N PHE A 148 -4.87 -7.86 8.25
CA PHE A 148 -4.42 -9.25 8.13
C PHE A 148 -4.71 -10.07 9.39
N GLY A 149 -4.76 -11.40 9.24
CA GLY A 149 -4.85 -12.34 10.35
C GLY A 149 -3.48 -12.75 10.87
N THR A 150 -3.34 -12.93 12.17
CA THR A 150 -2.10 -13.42 12.79
C THR A 150 -2.21 -14.90 13.16
N LEU A 151 -1.06 -15.56 13.34
CA LEU A 151 -1.01 -17.00 13.70
C LEU A 151 -1.53 -17.29 15.12
N ASP A 152 -1.66 -16.27 15.97
CA ASP A 152 -2.29 -16.35 17.29
C ASP A 152 -3.79 -15.94 17.26
N ALA A 153 -4.41 -16.05 16.08
CA ALA A 153 -5.83 -15.86 15.84
C ALA A 153 -6.37 -14.44 16.13
N LYS A 154 -5.55 -13.41 15.93
CA LYS A 154 -5.99 -12.01 15.96
C LYS A 154 -6.23 -11.48 14.54
N LEU A 155 -7.17 -10.55 14.42
CA LEU A 155 -7.30 -9.68 13.25
C LEU A 155 -6.66 -8.33 13.60
N VAL A 156 -5.68 -7.94 12.81
CA VAL A 156 -4.93 -6.69 13.01
C VAL A 156 -5.20 -5.76 11.84
N ALA A 157 -5.41 -4.48 12.15
CA ALA A 157 -5.52 -3.41 11.19
C ALA A 157 -4.45 -2.36 11.50
N LEU A 158 -3.58 -2.09 10.53
CA LEU A 158 -2.49 -1.13 10.61
C LEU A 158 -2.83 0.10 9.77
N ASN A 159 -2.37 1.26 10.18
CA ASN A 159 -2.38 2.42 9.29
C ASN A 159 -1.41 2.16 8.14
N LYS A 160 -1.88 2.31 6.90
CA LYS A 160 -1.11 1.95 5.69
C LYS A 160 0.15 2.79 5.47
N ASP A 161 0.19 4.00 6.02
CA ASP A 161 1.29 4.94 5.81
C ASP A 161 2.37 4.82 6.89
N THR A 162 1.97 4.39 8.10
CA THR A 162 2.87 4.39 9.27
C THR A 162 3.15 3.00 9.86
N GLY A 163 2.36 1.99 9.49
CA GLY A 163 2.46 0.66 10.06
C GLY A 163 1.93 0.56 11.49
#